data_3817065f9bf161ad6ec974a58ad51f2c
#
_entry.id   3817065f9bf161ad6ec974a58ad51f2c
#
_cell.length_a   1.000
_cell.length_b   1.000
_cell.length_c   1.000
_cell.angle_alpha   90.00
_cell.angle_beta   90.00
_cell.angle_gamma   90.00
#
_symmetry.space_group_name_H-M   'P 1'
#
loop_
_entity.id
_entity.type
_entity.pdbx_description
1 polymer ?
#
loop_
_entity_poly.entity_id
_entity_poly.type
_entity_poly.pdbx_seq_one_letter_code
_entity_poly.pdbx_strand_id
1 'polypeptide(L)'
;MKKKKIDSPAGAGFNAPPGNGERCAAEEILQTGDPLPSALDGFDAIARKAEGKRIAIFLDYDGTLSPIVETPEQAIMAADMREAVVKLAECTPLGIISGRDLEDVRDKVKIDGIVYAGSHGFDITGPDGLKFENTVGEDFLPALDSAENALSEKIGAIEGLFLERKKFAIAIHYRRVAPENIERIEAAVDETTSDHPDLRKAYGKKIFELQPKADWHKGKALFSLMRTLKLDRDDVLLVFIGDDATDEDAFRALQGRGVGIVVR
;
A
#
# COMPACT_ATOMS: atom_id res chain seq x y z
N MET A 1 5.15 5.34 -30.68
CA MET A 1 5.80 5.12 -29.38
C MET A 1 5.77 3.63 -29.09
N LYS A 2 6.91 2.98 -28.97
CA LYS A 2 6.99 1.52 -28.73
C LYS A 2 6.71 1.26 -27.25
N LYS A 3 5.60 0.58 -26.93
CA LYS A 3 5.34 0.04 -25.59
C LYS A 3 6.43 -0.96 -25.24
N LYS A 4 7.23 -0.64 -24.23
CA LYS A 4 8.18 -1.61 -23.68
C LYS A 4 7.36 -2.54 -22.79
N LYS A 5 7.02 -3.72 -23.31
CA LYS A 5 6.56 -4.84 -22.51
C LYS A 5 7.72 -5.26 -21.63
N ILE A 6 7.59 -5.12 -20.34
CA ILE A 6 8.48 -5.77 -19.38
C ILE A 6 7.81 -7.10 -19.08
N ASP A 7 8.39 -8.19 -19.59
CA ASP A 7 7.94 -9.54 -19.29
C ASP A 7 8.01 -9.75 -17.78
N SER A 8 6.90 -10.22 -17.23
CA SER A 8 6.86 -10.74 -15.87
C SER A 8 7.94 -11.81 -15.74
N PRO A 9 8.85 -11.75 -14.77
CA PRO A 9 9.81 -12.82 -14.59
C PRO A 9 9.06 -14.07 -14.16
N ALA A 10 8.76 -14.94 -15.12
CA ALA A 10 8.26 -16.27 -14.84
C ALA A 10 9.30 -16.99 -13.97
N GLY A 11 8.87 -17.43 -12.78
CA GLY A 11 9.46 -18.57 -12.11
C GLY A 11 10.83 -18.42 -11.47
N ALA A 12 11.31 -17.21 -11.13
CA ALA A 12 12.39 -17.11 -10.17
C ALA A 12 11.79 -17.28 -8.75
N GLY A 13 11.84 -18.50 -8.24
CA GLY A 13 11.49 -18.79 -6.85
C GLY A 13 12.17 -17.77 -5.95
N PHE A 14 11.37 -17.15 -5.11
CA PHE A 14 11.82 -16.24 -4.08
C PHE A 14 12.59 -17.07 -3.04
N ASN A 15 13.85 -17.37 -3.31
CA ASN A 15 14.75 -17.81 -2.28
C ASN A 15 15.12 -16.58 -1.47
N ALA A 16 14.40 -16.36 -0.37
CA ALA A 16 14.94 -15.56 0.70
C ALA A 16 16.35 -16.09 1.02
N PRO A 17 17.37 -15.24 1.20
CA PRO A 17 18.66 -15.70 1.64
C PRO A 17 18.45 -16.55 2.90
N PRO A 18 19.20 -17.66 3.09
CA PRO A 18 19.09 -18.49 4.28
C PRO A 18 19.35 -17.56 5.48
N GLY A 19 18.30 -17.28 6.23
CA GLY A 19 18.41 -16.52 7.46
C GLY A 19 19.29 -17.32 8.42
N ASN A 20 20.48 -16.83 8.70
CA ASN A 20 21.11 -17.11 9.97
C ASN A 20 20.09 -16.68 11.00
N GLY A 21 19.69 -17.58 11.90
CA GLY A 21 18.57 -17.43 12.83
C GLY A 21 18.65 -16.28 13.84
N GLU A 22 19.06 -15.11 13.40
CA GLU A 22 18.93 -13.84 14.10
C GLU A 22 17.52 -13.32 13.84
N ARG A 23 16.68 -13.40 14.88
CA ARG A 23 15.37 -12.76 14.89
C ARG A 23 15.54 -11.28 14.60
N CYS A 24 14.68 -10.77 13.73
CA CYS A 24 14.68 -9.35 13.36
C CYS A 24 14.42 -8.50 14.61
N ALA A 25 15.17 -7.40 14.76
CA ALA A 25 14.98 -6.44 15.86
C ALA A 25 13.53 -5.92 15.95
N ALA A 26 12.82 -5.83 14.83
CA ALA A 26 11.39 -5.45 14.81
C ALA A 26 10.50 -6.56 15.38
N GLU A 27 10.78 -7.83 15.12
CA GLU A 27 10.06 -8.95 15.73
C GLU A 27 10.35 -9.08 17.21
N GLU A 28 11.57 -8.80 17.66
CA GLU A 28 11.92 -8.73 19.07
C GLU A 28 11.17 -7.61 19.79
N ILE A 29 11.11 -6.40 19.21
CA ILE A 29 10.38 -5.25 19.77
C ILE A 29 8.87 -5.53 19.85
N LEU A 30 8.29 -6.17 18.84
CA LEU A 30 6.87 -6.58 18.87
C LEU A 30 6.58 -7.66 19.90
N GLN A 31 7.54 -8.51 20.24
CA GLN A 31 7.41 -9.55 21.26
C GLN A 31 7.69 -9.05 22.68
N THR A 32 8.57 -8.05 22.85
CA THR A 32 8.89 -7.48 24.16
C THR A 32 7.86 -6.46 24.65
N GLY A 33 6.98 -5.97 23.77
CA GLY A 33 6.00 -4.94 24.10
C GLY A 33 6.63 -3.56 24.34
N ASP A 34 7.93 -3.39 24.08
CA ASP A 34 8.59 -2.10 24.19
C ASP A 34 8.11 -1.16 23.07
N PRO A 35 7.87 0.13 23.36
CA PRO A 35 7.47 1.08 22.35
C PRO A 35 8.58 1.26 21.31
N LEU A 36 8.20 1.31 20.04
CA LEU A 36 9.13 1.66 18.96
C LEU A 36 9.80 3.01 19.27
N PRO A 37 11.12 3.15 19.03
CA PRO A 37 11.80 4.43 19.25
C PRO A 37 11.19 5.51 18.34
N SER A 38 11.05 6.72 18.89
CA SER A 38 10.61 7.87 18.10
C SER A 38 11.61 8.16 16.98
N ALA A 39 11.11 8.29 15.74
CA ALA A 39 11.96 8.66 14.60
C ALA A 39 12.49 10.10 14.73
N LEU A 40 11.77 10.98 15.43
CA LEU A 40 12.20 12.36 15.69
C LEU A 40 13.34 12.38 16.69
N ASP A 41 13.23 11.64 17.80
CA ASP A 41 14.30 11.55 18.80
C ASP A 41 15.51 10.76 18.27
N GLY A 42 15.26 9.79 17.38
CA GLY A 42 16.27 8.97 16.71
C GLY A 42 16.82 9.55 15.40
N PHE A 43 16.49 10.80 15.06
CA PHE A 43 16.83 11.40 13.76
C PHE A 43 18.32 11.33 13.43
N ASP A 44 19.20 11.59 14.41
CA ASP A 44 20.64 11.49 14.22
C ASP A 44 21.10 10.07 13.82
N ALA A 45 20.41 9.04 14.30
CA ALA A 45 20.73 7.66 13.91
C ALA A 45 20.30 7.38 12.46
N ILE A 46 19.16 7.95 12.02
CA ILE A 46 18.71 7.89 10.64
C ILE A 46 19.66 8.67 9.74
N ALA A 47 20.05 9.87 10.14
CA ALA A 47 21.00 10.72 9.41
C ALA A 47 22.36 10.03 9.21
N ARG A 48 22.90 9.36 10.25
CA ARG A 48 24.12 8.55 10.12
C ARG A 48 23.99 7.40 9.12
N LYS A 49 22.81 6.74 9.05
CA LYS A 49 22.55 5.69 8.02
C LYS A 49 22.51 6.26 6.61
N ALA A 50 22.13 7.52 6.46
CA ALA A 50 22.05 8.24 5.19
C ALA A 50 23.39 8.83 4.73
N GLU A 51 24.39 8.89 5.62
CA GLU A 51 25.69 9.51 5.31
C GLU A 51 26.36 8.81 4.13
N GLY A 52 26.71 9.60 3.11
CA GLY A 52 27.31 9.12 1.87
C GLY A 52 26.37 8.36 0.93
N LYS A 53 25.06 8.31 1.25
CA LYS A 53 24.06 7.62 0.42
C LYS A 53 23.09 8.60 -0.22
N ARG A 54 22.57 8.21 -1.38
CA ARG A 54 21.37 8.83 -1.94
C ARG A 54 20.15 8.32 -1.17
N ILE A 55 19.22 9.21 -0.85
CA ILE A 55 17.98 8.83 -0.20
C ILE A 55 16.90 8.63 -1.27
N ALA A 56 16.02 7.65 -1.11
CA ALA A 56 14.79 7.53 -1.86
C ALA A 56 13.65 7.25 -0.87
N ILE A 57 12.53 7.97 -1.02
CA ILE A 57 11.44 7.97 -0.05
C ILE A 57 10.17 7.44 -0.71
N PHE A 58 9.49 6.53 0.00
CA PHE A 58 8.16 6.06 -0.38
C PHE A 58 7.20 6.30 0.78
N LEU A 59 6.02 6.81 0.46
CA LEU A 59 5.02 7.25 1.42
C LEU A 59 3.70 6.52 1.17
N ASP A 60 3.03 6.11 2.23
CA ASP A 60 1.61 5.83 2.15
C ASP A 60 0.81 7.15 2.15
N TYR A 61 -0.48 7.10 1.81
CA TYR A 61 -1.34 8.27 1.74
C TYR A 61 -2.27 8.41 2.94
N ASP A 62 -3.15 7.43 3.16
CA ASP A 62 -4.21 7.50 4.17
C ASP A 62 -3.69 7.19 5.57
N GLY A 63 -3.76 8.15 6.49
CA GLY A 63 -3.16 8.02 7.82
C GLY A 63 -1.70 8.48 7.90
N THR A 64 -1.07 8.71 6.75
CA THR A 64 0.32 9.16 6.63
C THR A 64 0.39 10.60 6.10
N LEU A 65 -0.06 10.83 4.87
CA LEU A 65 -0.09 12.16 4.24
C LEU A 65 -1.42 12.89 4.43
N SER A 66 -2.47 12.15 4.70
CA SER A 66 -3.79 12.69 5.02
C SER A 66 -4.31 12.07 6.32
N PRO A 67 -5.18 12.75 7.08
CA PRO A 67 -5.78 12.16 8.27
C PRO A 67 -6.72 11.00 7.87
N ILE A 68 -6.93 10.06 8.81
CA ILE A 68 -8.00 9.07 8.72
C ILE A 68 -9.34 9.80 8.91
N VAL A 69 -10.21 9.67 7.94
CA VAL A 69 -11.51 10.38 7.86
C VAL A 69 -12.67 9.40 7.67
N GLU A 70 -13.90 9.93 7.70
CA GLU A 70 -15.10 9.08 7.60
C GLU A 70 -15.38 8.59 6.19
N THR A 71 -15.06 9.37 5.18
CA THR A 71 -15.25 9.01 3.76
C THR A 71 -13.98 9.26 2.96
N PRO A 72 -13.69 8.44 1.92
CA PRO A 72 -12.48 8.56 1.12
C PRO A 72 -12.26 9.94 0.50
N GLU A 73 -13.36 10.66 0.15
CA GLU A 73 -13.30 11.98 -0.48
C GLU A 73 -12.74 13.03 0.47
N GLN A 74 -12.99 12.89 1.78
CA GLN A 74 -12.55 13.83 2.82
C GLN A 74 -11.06 13.72 3.15
N ALA A 75 -10.39 12.66 2.71
CA ALA A 75 -8.95 12.49 2.92
C ALA A 75 -8.17 13.48 2.05
N ILE A 76 -7.93 14.66 2.59
CA ILE A 76 -7.24 15.77 1.93
C ILE A 76 -5.93 16.02 2.65
N MET A 77 -4.84 16.06 1.89
CA MET A 77 -3.52 16.43 2.39
C MET A 77 -3.52 17.90 2.80
N ALA A 78 -3.07 18.20 4.02
CA ALA A 78 -2.93 19.56 4.51
C ALA A 78 -1.90 20.37 3.69
N ALA A 79 -2.04 21.69 3.66
CA ALA A 79 -1.21 22.53 2.81
C ALA A 79 0.29 22.49 3.20
N ASP A 80 0.57 22.45 4.49
CA ASP A 80 1.94 22.33 5.04
C ASP A 80 2.56 20.96 4.74
N MET A 81 1.77 19.88 4.84
CA MET A 81 2.20 18.53 4.43
C MET A 81 2.51 18.51 2.94
N ARG A 82 1.64 19.11 2.10
CA ARG A 82 1.86 19.21 0.68
C ARG A 82 3.16 19.95 0.34
N GLU A 83 3.43 21.07 1.01
CA GLU A 83 4.67 21.83 0.83
C GLU A 83 5.91 20.99 1.20
N ALA A 84 5.83 20.21 2.28
CA ALA A 84 6.91 19.29 2.68
C ALA A 84 7.15 18.21 1.62
N VAL A 85 6.09 17.59 1.09
CA VAL A 85 6.19 16.55 0.06
C VAL A 85 6.76 17.11 -1.25
N VAL A 86 6.37 18.33 -1.65
CA VAL A 86 6.94 19.03 -2.83
C VAL A 86 8.45 19.24 -2.65
N LYS A 87 8.86 19.77 -1.50
CA LYS A 87 10.30 19.98 -1.19
C LYS A 87 11.09 18.66 -1.20
N LEU A 88 10.50 17.58 -0.69
CA LEU A 88 11.12 16.25 -0.76
C LEU A 88 11.27 15.78 -2.21
N ALA A 89 10.25 15.96 -3.04
CA ALA A 89 10.27 15.57 -4.44
C ALA A 89 11.34 16.30 -5.27
N GLU A 90 11.68 17.54 -4.89
CA GLU A 90 12.77 18.32 -5.51
C GLU A 90 14.16 17.80 -5.15
N CYS A 91 14.30 17.16 -3.99
CA CYS A 91 15.59 16.75 -3.43
C CYS A 91 15.90 15.27 -3.62
N THR A 92 14.88 14.40 -3.79
CA THR A 92 15.08 12.96 -3.74
C THR A 92 14.02 12.22 -4.58
N PRO A 93 14.35 11.05 -5.16
CA PRO A 93 13.35 10.17 -5.72
C PRO A 93 12.24 9.89 -4.70
N LEU A 94 11.01 10.23 -5.08
CA LEU A 94 9.84 10.12 -4.22
C LEU A 94 8.77 9.27 -4.90
N GLY A 95 8.12 8.42 -4.12
CA GLY A 95 6.97 7.63 -4.57
C GLY A 95 5.87 7.57 -3.52
N ILE A 96 4.63 7.43 -3.98
CA ILE A 96 3.46 7.19 -3.13
C ILE A 96 2.93 5.80 -3.46
N ILE A 97 2.72 4.96 -2.43
CA ILE A 97 2.16 3.60 -2.56
C ILE A 97 0.92 3.52 -1.69
N SER A 98 -0.25 3.47 -2.32
CA SER A 98 -1.55 3.54 -1.63
C SER A 98 -2.48 2.39 -2.01
N GLY A 99 -3.43 2.07 -1.12
CA GLY A 99 -4.57 1.20 -1.42
C GLY A 99 -5.65 1.87 -2.26
N ARG A 100 -5.54 3.18 -2.52
CA ARG A 100 -6.43 3.93 -3.42
C ARG A 100 -6.14 3.57 -4.87
N ASP A 101 -7.14 3.72 -5.73
CA ASP A 101 -6.92 3.62 -7.16
C ASP A 101 -5.91 4.69 -7.63
N LEU A 102 -5.16 4.38 -8.68
CA LEU A 102 -4.06 5.22 -9.17
C LEU A 102 -4.52 6.64 -9.50
N GLU A 103 -5.66 6.79 -10.16
CA GLU A 103 -6.17 8.10 -10.54
C GLU A 103 -6.63 8.91 -9.32
N ASP A 104 -7.28 8.26 -8.32
CA ASP A 104 -7.71 8.92 -7.10
C ASP A 104 -6.51 9.44 -6.29
N VAL A 105 -5.50 8.62 -6.05
CA VAL A 105 -4.30 9.08 -5.32
C VAL A 105 -3.56 10.18 -6.06
N ARG A 106 -3.48 10.11 -7.40
CA ARG A 106 -2.88 11.19 -8.21
C ARG A 106 -3.66 12.49 -8.10
N ASP A 107 -4.99 12.42 -8.17
CA ASP A 107 -5.85 13.59 -8.07
C ASP A 107 -5.84 14.25 -6.68
N LYS A 108 -5.61 13.47 -5.63
CA LYS A 108 -5.47 13.99 -4.26
C LYS A 108 -4.11 14.62 -4.03
N VAL A 109 -3.06 14.05 -4.56
CA VAL A 109 -1.68 14.50 -4.35
C VAL A 109 -1.27 15.60 -5.33
N LYS A 110 -1.49 15.45 -6.63
CA LYS A 110 -1.19 16.44 -7.70
C LYS A 110 0.23 17.01 -7.65
N ILE A 111 1.22 16.14 -7.51
CA ILE A 111 2.65 16.50 -7.56
C ILE A 111 3.25 15.80 -8.78
N ASP A 112 3.86 16.56 -9.66
CA ASP A 112 4.54 16.03 -10.84
C ASP A 112 5.94 15.51 -10.51
N GLY A 113 6.47 14.65 -11.36
CA GLY A 113 7.84 14.15 -11.24
C GLY A 113 8.06 13.05 -10.21
N ILE A 114 7.01 12.59 -9.53
CA ILE A 114 7.07 11.49 -8.56
C ILE A 114 6.42 10.22 -9.10
N VAL A 115 6.66 9.09 -8.43
CA VAL A 115 6.02 7.81 -8.72
C VAL A 115 4.73 7.67 -7.95
N TYR A 116 3.70 7.16 -8.60
CA TYR A 116 2.42 6.79 -7.98
C TYR A 116 2.16 5.31 -8.19
N ALA A 117 1.85 4.60 -7.12
CA ALA A 117 1.43 3.22 -7.12
C ALA A 117 0.08 3.12 -6.41
N GLY A 118 -0.96 2.92 -7.19
CA GLY A 118 -2.34 2.72 -6.74
C GLY A 118 -2.66 1.23 -6.54
N SER A 119 -3.78 0.95 -5.87
CA SER A 119 -4.29 -0.40 -5.61
C SER A 119 -3.21 -1.33 -5.04
N HIS A 120 -2.48 -0.87 -4.00
CA HIS A 120 -1.33 -1.57 -3.41
C HIS A 120 -0.21 -1.90 -4.39
N GLY A 121 -0.07 -1.11 -5.48
CA GLY A 121 0.95 -1.28 -6.49
C GLY A 121 0.57 -2.17 -7.68
N PHE A 122 -0.71 -2.50 -7.85
CA PHE A 122 -1.19 -3.15 -9.07
C PHE A 122 -1.12 -2.22 -10.29
N ASP A 123 -1.23 -0.91 -10.08
CA ASP A 123 -1.18 0.10 -11.12
C ASP A 123 -0.16 1.18 -10.74
N ILE A 124 0.85 1.39 -11.58
CA ILE A 124 1.96 2.28 -11.28
C ILE A 124 2.19 3.23 -12.45
N THR A 125 2.43 4.50 -12.13
CA THR A 125 2.87 5.51 -13.08
C THR A 125 3.95 6.39 -12.48
N GLY A 126 4.74 7.04 -13.32
CA GLY A 126 5.81 7.92 -12.85
C GLY A 126 6.44 8.74 -13.97
N PRO A 127 7.53 9.45 -13.66
CA PRO A 127 8.25 10.26 -14.64
C PRO A 127 8.82 9.39 -15.79
N ASP A 128 9.24 10.05 -16.85
CA ASP A 128 9.86 9.45 -18.04
C ASP A 128 9.00 8.38 -18.73
N GLY A 129 7.67 8.46 -18.57
CA GLY A 129 6.73 7.52 -19.14
C GLY A 129 6.72 6.16 -18.43
N LEU A 130 7.21 6.10 -17.20
CA LEU A 130 7.05 4.92 -16.35
C LEU A 130 5.57 4.59 -16.25
N LYS A 131 5.19 3.45 -16.75
CA LYS A 131 3.86 2.88 -16.61
C LYS A 131 4.02 1.37 -16.42
N PHE A 132 3.47 0.88 -15.34
CA PHE A 132 3.43 -0.54 -15.05
C PHE A 132 2.00 -0.88 -14.62
N GLU A 133 1.36 -1.73 -15.39
CA GLU A 133 0.11 -2.38 -15.02
C GLU A 133 0.45 -3.83 -14.71
N ASN A 134 0.12 -4.26 -13.52
CA ASN A 134 0.26 -5.67 -13.18
C ASN A 134 -0.83 -6.45 -13.89
N THR A 135 -0.47 -7.11 -14.99
CA THR A 135 -1.42 -7.91 -15.80
C THR A 135 -2.09 -9.02 -14.99
N VAL A 136 -1.43 -9.47 -13.91
CA VAL A 136 -2.05 -10.44 -12.97
C VAL A 136 -3.33 -9.88 -12.36
N GLY A 137 -3.44 -8.55 -12.14
CA GLY A 137 -4.66 -7.92 -11.61
C GLY A 137 -5.83 -7.99 -12.58
N GLU A 138 -5.59 -7.93 -13.90
CA GLU A 138 -6.65 -7.94 -14.90
C GLU A 138 -7.41 -9.27 -14.95
N ASP A 139 -6.73 -10.38 -14.68
CA ASP A 139 -7.35 -11.72 -14.65
C ASP A 139 -8.42 -11.86 -13.56
N PHE A 140 -8.40 -11.00 -12.53
CA PHE A 140 -9.34 -11.00 -11.41
C PHE A 140 -10.56 -10.08 -11.62
N LEU A 141 -10.56 -9.22 -12.64
CA LEU A 141 -11.68 -8.27 -12.85
C LEU A 141 -13.04 -8.98 -12.98
N PRO A 142 -13.20 -10.10 -13.74
CA PRO A 142 -14.48 -10.78 -13.82
C PRO A 142 -14.96 -11.33 -12.46
N ALA A 143 -14.05 -11.83 -11.62
CA ALA A 143 -14.39 -12.32 -10.30
C ALA A 143 -14.81 -11.16 -9.36
N LEU A 144 -14.14 -10.01 -9.45
CA LEU A 144 -14.52 -8.81 -8.72
C LEU A 144 -15.89 -8.28 -9.15
N ASP A 145 -16.20 -8.24 -10.45
CA ASP A 145 -17.49 -7.79 -10.96
C ASP A 145 -18.63 -8.70 -10.49
N SER A 146 -18.42 -10.04 -10.50
CA SER A 146 -19.36 -11.01 -9.96
C SER A 146 -19.57 -10.85 -8.44
N ALA A 147 -18.49 -10.67 -7.69
CA ALA A 147 -18.54 -10.49 -6.24
C ALA A 147 -19.23 -9.18 -5.84
N GLU A 148 -19.01 -8.09 -6.58
CA GLU A 148 -19.70 -6.81 -6.36
C GLU A 148 -21.21 -6.95 -6.50
N ASN A 149 -21.67 -7.60 -7.57
CA ASN A 149 -23.09 -7.86 -7.79
C ASN A 149 -23.68 -8.69 -6.64
N ALA A 150 -23.02 -9.77 -6.22
CA ALA A 150 -23.46 -10.62 -5.14
C ALA A 150 -23.54 -9.86 -3.80
N LEU A 151 -22.55 -9.00 -3.48
CA LEU A 151 -22.57 -8.16 -2.29
C LEU A 151 -23.69 -7.12 -2.35
N SER A 152 -23.89 -6.47 -3.50
CA SER A 152 -24.95 -5.48 -3.68
C SER A 152 -26.34 -6.08 -3.44
N GLU A 153 -26.58 -7.30 -3.93
CA GLU A 153 -27.84 -8.02 -3.71
C GLU A 153 -28.05 -8.43 -2.23
N LYS A 154 -26.98 -8.94 -1.57
CA LYS A 154 -27.09 -9.47 -0.19
C LYS A 154 -27.19 -8.38 0.87
N ILE A 155 -26.42 -7.30 0.72
CA ILE A 155 -26.19 -6.30 1.78
C ILE A 155 -26.32 -4.85 1.31
N GLY A 156 -26.49 -4.56 0.03
CA GLY A 156 -26.51 -3.20 -0.52
C GLY A 156 -27.60 -2.29 0.06
N ALA A 157 -28.72 -2.88 0.59
CA ALA A 157 -29.80 -2.14 1.22
C ALA A 157 -29.56 -1.81 2.71
N ILE A 158 -28.44 -2.21 3.31
CA ILE A 158 -28.14 -1.90 4.73
C ILE A 158 -27.81 -0.42 4.87
N GLU A 159 -28.54 0.27 5.74
CA GLU A 159 -28.34 1.70 6.00
C GLU A 159 -26.93 1.96 6.55
N GLY A 160 -26.27 2.98 5.99
CA GLY A 160 -24.91 3.36 6.38
C GLY A 160 -23.80 2.53 5.71
N LEU A 161 -24.14 1.44 5.03
CA LEU A 161 -23.19 0.68 4.24
C LEU A 161 -22.84 1.43 2.94
N PHE A 162 -21.55 1.45 2.61
CA PHE A 162 -21.07 1.96 1.34
C PHE A 162 -20.15 0.93 0.68
N LEU A 163 -20.55 0.47 -0.51
CA LEU A 163 -19.73 -0.41 -1.36
C LEU A 163 -18.98 0.46 -2.37
N GLU A 164 -17.67 0.41 -2.34
CA GLU A 164 -16.79 1.14 -3.26
C GLU A 164 -16.10 0.13 -4.18
N ARG A 165 -16.42 0.17 -5.47
CA ARG A 165 -15.72 -0.62 -6.48
C ARG A 165 -14.45 0.11 -6.90
N LYS A 166 -13.30 -0.40 -6.48
CA LYS A 166 -11.99 0.00 -6.95
C LYS A 166 -11.58 -0.83 -8.18
N LYS A 167 -10.58 -0.40 -8.92
CA LYS A 167 -10.10 -1.17 -10.10
C LYS A 167 -9.76 -2.62 -9.73
N PHE A 168 -9.05 -2.85 -8.63
CA PHE A 168 -8.61 -4.18 -8.20
C PHE A 168 -9.07 -4.58 -6.80
N ALA A 169 -10.15 -3.99 -6.31
CA ALA A 169 -10.72 -4.37 -5.02
C ALA A 169 -12.20 -3.94 -4.92
N ILE A 170 -12.90 -4.51 -3.94
CA ILE A 170 -14.20 -4.02 -3.49
C ILE A 170 -14.04 -3.66 -2.03
N ALA A 171 -14.22 -2.39 -1.69
CA ALA A 171 -14.18 -1.90 -0.34
C ALA A 171 -15.58 -1.79 0.25
N ILE A 172 -15.79 -2.43 1.39
CA ILE A 172 -17.07 -2.52 2.11
C ILE A 172 -16.95 -1.66 3.36
N HIS A 173 -17.34 -0.39 3.26
CA HIS A 173 -17.26 0.58 4.35
C HIS A 173 -18.46 0.43 5.29
N TYR A 174 -18.23 0.00 6.53
CA TYR A 174 -19.27 -0.20 7.53
C TYR A 174 -19.18 0.76 8.73
N ARG A 175 -18.41 1.84 8.60
CA ARG A 175 -18.20 2.82 9.69
C ARG A 175 -19.50 3.48 10.19
N ARG A 176 -20.48 3.67 9.30
CA ARG A 176 -21.78 4.30 9.57
C ARG A 176 -22.90 3.30 9.80
N VAL A 177 -22.60 2.01 9.77
CA VAL A 177 -23.58 0.95 9.95
C VAL A 177 -23.82 0.73 11.43
N ALA A 178 -25.08 0.47 11.78
CA ALA A 178 -25.47 0.11 13.13
C ALA A 178 -24.79 -1.21 13.56
N PRO A 179 -24.29 -1.30 14.82
CA PRO A 179 -23.47 -2.44 15.27
C PRO A 179 -24.12 -3.81 15.05
N GLU A 180 -25.44 -3.90 15.17
CA GLU A 180 -26.21 -5.13 14.99
C GLU A 180 -26.17 -5.69 13.56
N ASN A 181 -25.83 -4.87 12.56
CA ASN A 181 -25.74 -5.29 11.18
C ASN A 181 -24.32 -5.72 10.76
N ILE A 182 -23.30 -5.49 11.60
CA ILE A 182 -21.90 -5.76 11.22
C ILE A 182 -21.66 -7.26 10.99
N GLU A 183 -22.17 -8.13 11.87
CA GLU A 183 -22.06 -9.58 11.72
C GLU A 183 -22.70 -10.07 10.42
N ARG A 184 -23.86 -9.51 10.06
CA ARG A 184 -24.53 -9.83 8.79
C ARG A 184 -23.69 -9.43 7.58
N ILE A 185 -23.06 -8.25 7.64
CA ILE A 185 -22.16 -7.78 6.56
C ILE A 185 -20.97 -8.71 6.47
N GLU A 186 -20.35 -9.03 7.59
CA GLU A 186 -19.16 -9.90 7.62
C GLU A 186 -19.48 -11.30 7.08
N ALA A 187 -20.61 -11.88 7.46
CA ALA A 187 -21.08 -13.16 6.95
C ALA A 187 -21.30 -13.15 5.44
N ALA A 188 -21.91 -12.08 4.90
CA ALA A 188 -22.10 -11.93 3.45
C ALA A 188 -20.77 -11.79 2.71
N VAL A 189 -19.79 -11.09 3.28
CA VAL A 189 -18.44 -10.97 2.72
C VAL A 189 -17.73 -12.33 2.73
N ASP A 190 -17.84 -13.10 3.82
CA ASP A 190 -17.23 -14.43 3.95
C ASP A 190 -17.84 -15.44 2.95
N GLU A 191 -19.16 -15.43 2.82
CA GLU A 191 -19.87 -16.25 1.82
C GLU A 191 -19.44 -15.88 0.41
N THR A 192 -19.43 -14.57 0.07
CA THR A 192 -19.02 -14.10 -1.25
C THR A 192 -17.56 -14.46 -1.54
N THR A 193 -16.67 -14.37 -0.54
CA THR A 193 -15.26 -14.78 -0.68
C THR A 193 -15.15 -16.29 -0.94
N SER A 194 -16.00 -17.11 -0.30
CA SER A 194 -16.02 -18.56 -0.48
C SER A 194 -16.48 -18.95 -1.90
N ASP A 195 -17.45 -18.20 -2.45
CA ASP A 195 -17.96 -18.41 -3.81
C ASP A 195 -16.96 -17.93 -4.88
N HIS A 196 -15.99 -17.09 -4.51
CA HIS A 196 -14.97 -16.55 -5.41
C HIS A 196 -13.55 -16.90 -4.90
N PRO A 197 -13.07 -18.12 -5.14
CA PRO A 197 -11.80 -18.63 -4.58
C PRO A 197 -10.55 -17.86 -5.04
N ASP A 198 -10.68 -17.07 -6.11
CA ASP A 198 -9.65 -16.18 -6.63
C ASP A 198 -9.56 -14.85 -5.86
N LEU A 199 -10.50 -14.59 -4.96
CA LEU A 199 -10.51 -13.41 -4.11
C LEU A 199 -10.16 -13.79 -2.66
N ARG A 200 -9.67 -12.81 -1.91
CA ARG A 200 -9.43 -12.91 -0.47
C ARG A 200 -10.07 -11.73 0.25
N LYS A 201 -10.53 -11.96 1.48
CA LYS A 201 -10.95 -10.90 2.41
C LYS A 201 -9.74 -10.32 3.10
N ALA A 202 -9.67 -9.00 3.18
CA ALA A 202 -8.74 -8.24 4.00
C ALA A 202 -9.51 -7.33 4.97
N TYR A 203 -8.83 -6.90 6.03
CA TYR A 203 -9.40 -6.08 7.09
C TYR A 203 -8.69 -4.73 7.14
N GLY A 204 -9.46 -3.64 7.32
CA GLY A 204 -8.94 -2.31 7.57
C GLY A 204 -9.72 -1.60 8.69
N LYS A 205 -9.47 -0.31 8.88
CA LYS A 205 -10.09 0.51 9.94
C LYS A 205 -11.58 0.78 9.66
N LYS A 206 -12.47 -0.14 10.06
CA LYS A 206 -13.94 -0.13 9.79
C LYS A 206 -14.27 -0.37 8.31
N ILE A 207 -13.52 -1.25 7.69
CA ILE A 207 -13.69 -1.65 6.30
C ILE A 207 -13.34 -3.14 6.17
N PHE A 208 -14.11 -3.88 5.37
CA PHE A 208 -13.67 -5.13 4.76
C PHE A 208 -13.27 -4.85 3.31
N GLU A 209 -12.33 -5.57 2.80
CA GLU A 209 -11.92 -5.41 1.42
C GLU A 209 -11.79 -6.79 0.74
N LEU A 210 -12.46 -6.97 -0.40
CA LEU A 210 -12.22 -8.12 -1.27
C LEU A 210 -11.15 -7.74 -2.29
N GLN A 211 -10.08 -8.49 -2.28
CA GLN A 211 -8.89 -8.26 -3.12
C GLN A 211 -8.55 -9.51 -3.91
N PRO A 212 -7.85 -9.38 -5.05
CA PRO A 212 -7.24 -10.52 -5.73
C PRO A 212 -6.42 -11.39 -4.78
N LYS A 213 -6.59 -12.70 -4.85
CA LYS A 213 -5.75 -13.67 -4.15
C LYS A 213 -4.44 -13.87 -4.90
N ALA A 214 -3.81 -12.78 -5.28
CA ALA A 214 -2.50 -12.77 -5.91
C ALA A 214 -1.40 -12.72 -4.85
N ASP A 215 -0.26 -13.29 -5.17
CA ASP A 215 0.95 -13.12 -4.37
C ASP A 215 1.54 -11.72 -4.62
N TRP A 216 0.76 -10.69 -4.25
CA TRP A 216 1.08 -9.28 -4.43
C TRP A 216 0.64 -8.46 -3.21
N HIS A 217 1.49 -7.51 -2.79
CA HIS A 217 1.28 -6.64 -1.63
C HIS A 217 2.23 -5.44 -1.71
N LYS A 218 2.06 -4.42 -0.84
CA LYS A 218 2.87 -3.19 -0.85
C LYS A 218 4.39 -3.45 -0.82
N GLY A 219 4.85 -4.46 -0.10
CA GLY A 219 6.26 -4.81 -0.06
C GLY A 219 6.82 -5.28 -1.41
N LYS A 220 6.05 -6.08 -2.16
CA LYS A 220 6.43 -6.50 -3.52
C LYS A 220 6.37 -5.35 -4.51
N ALA A 221 5.38 -4.46 -4.37
CA ALA A 221 5.30 -3.24 -5.15
C ALA A 221 6.53 -2.34 -4.92
N LEU A 222 6.87 -2.10 -3.65
CA LEU A 222 8.06 -1.33 -3.28
C LEU A 222 9.32 -1.95 -3.89
N PHE A 223 9.51 -3.27 -3.73
CA PHE A 223 10.67 -3.97 -4.27
C PHE A 223 10.74 -3.91 -5.80
N SER A 224 9.60 -4.04 -6.48
CA SER A 224 9.51 -3.89 -7.94
C SER A 224 9.88 -2.48 -8.38
N LEU A 225 9.39 -1.46 -7.68
CA LEU A 225 9.74 -0.06 -7.92
C LEU A 225 11.23 0.21 -7.72
N MET A 226 11.82 -0.28 -6.63
CA MET A 226 13.25 -0.16 -6.36
C MET A 226 14.10 -0.67 -7.53
N ARG A 227 13.76 -1.84 -8.07
CA ARG A 227 14.47 -2.43 -9.22
C ARG A 227 14.26 -1.62 -10.49
N THR A 228 13.02 -1.24 -10.78
CA THR A 228 12.66 -0.50 -11.99
C THR A 228 13.32 0.88 -12.03
N LEU A 229 13.38 1.56 -10.88
CA LEU A 229 14.01 2.86 -10.71
C LEU A 229 15.53 2.76 -10.48
N LYS A 230 16.09 1.54 -10.46
CA LYS A 230 17.52 1.28 -10.17
C LYS A 230 17.98 1.85 -8.83
N LEU A 231 17.10 1.74 -7.83
CA LEU A 231 17.34 2.16 -6.44
C LEU A 231 17.77 0.99 -5.54
N ASP A 232 17.75 -0.25 -6.03
CA ASP A 232 18.22 -1.46 -5.32
C ASP A 232 19.77 -1.52 -5.40
N ARG A 233 20.43 -0.65 -4.63
CA ARG A 233 21.88 -0.43 -4.61
C ARG A 233 22.36 -0.09 -3.20
N ASP A 234 23.58 -0.45 -2.88
CA ASP A 234 24.18 -0.20 -1.55
C ASP A 234 24.42 1.29 -1.26
N ASP A 235 24.53 2.12 -2.30
CA ASP A 235 24.68 3.57 -2.20
C ASP A 235 23.33 4.32 -2.11
N VAL A 236 22.20 3.59 -1.94
CA VAL A 236 20.87 4.17 -1.74
C VAL A 236 20.31 3.76 -0.38
N LEU A 237 19.86 4.72 0.40
CA LEU A 237 19.05 4.47 1.58
C LEU A 237 17.58 4.65 1.23
N LEU A 238 16.83 3.57 1.37
CA LEU A 238 15.38 3.58 1.18
C LEU A 238 14.69 3.91 2.49
N VAL A 239 13.70 4.80 2.41
CA VAL A 239 12.82 5.15 3.53
C VAL A 239 11.39 4.89 3.11
N PHE A 240 10.63 4.18 3.93
CA PHE A 240 9.19 4.01 3.77
C PHE A 240 8.46 4.52 5.01
N ILE A 241 7.42 5.33 4.81
CA ILE A 241 6.60 5.89 5.89
C ILE A 241 5.16 5.46 5.66
N GLY A 242 4.51 4.88 6.68
CA GLY A 242 3.15 4.39 6.64
C GLY A 242 2.53 4.21 8.03
N ASP A 243 1.22 3.93 8.14
CA ASP A 243 0.49 3.88 9.41
C ASP A 243 -0.32 2.58 9.62
N ASP A 244 -0.44 1.73 8.60
CA ASP A 244 -1.42 0.66 8.53
C ASP A 244 -0.73 -0.73 8.49
N ALA A 245 -1.50 -1.77 8.77
CA ALA A 245 -1.07 -3.17 8.69
C ALA A 245 -0.59 -3.58 7.28
N THR A 246 -1.13 -2.96 6.21
CA THR A 246 -0.67 -3.20 4.84
C THR A 246 0.74 -2.67 4.58
N ASP A 247 1.21 -1.72 5.39
CA ASP A 247 2.55 -1.14 5.30
C ASP A 247 3.61 -2.04 5.95
N GLU A 248 3.20 -2.97 6.83
CA GLU A 248 4.14 -3.94 7.42
C GLU A 248 4.87 -4.76 6.37
N ASP A 249 4.23 -5.07 5.24
CA ASP A 249 4.87 -5.77 4.14
C ASP A 249 5.97 -4.93 3.50
N ALA A 250 5.77 -3.61 3.41
CA ALA A 250 6.80 -2.68 2.94
C ALA A 250 7.94 -2.55 3.96
N PHE A 251 7.62 -2.49 5.26
CA PHE A 251 8.63 -2.47 6.31
C PHE A 251 9.47 -3.75 6.30
N ARG A 252 8.86 -4.93 6.15
CA ARG A 252 9.58 -6.21 6.01
C ARG A 252 10.48 -6.23 4.78
N ALA A 253 10.01 -5.68 3.65
CA ALA A 253 10.81 -5.60 2.42
C ALA A 253 12.06 -4.72 2.58
N LEU A 254 12.05 -3.76 3.52
CA LEU A 254 13.18 -2.85 3.81
C LEU A 254 14.15 -3.41 4.86
N GLN A 255 13.87 -4.54 5.51
CA GLN A 255 14.72 -5.08 6.57
C GLN A 255 16.17 -5.24 6.12
N GLY A 256 17.10 -4.67 6.88
CA GLY A 256 18.53 -4.68 6.56
C GLY A 256 18.96 -3.76 5.41
N ARG A 257 18.02 -3.14 4.69
CA ARG A 257 18.29 -2.34 3.48
C ARG A 257 17.82 -0.88 3.57
N GLY A 258 16.97 -0.55 4.53
CA GLY A 258 16.35 0.76 4.61
C GLY A 258 15.89 1.14 6.01
N VAL A 259 15.01 2.14 6.07
CA VAL A 259 14.37 2.64 7.28
C VAL A 259 12.86 2.62 7.07
N GLY A 260 12.14 1.93 7.95
CA GLY A 260 10.69 2.02 8.06
C GLY A 260 10.29 2.97 9.19
N ILE A 261 9.33 3.85 8.95
CA ILE A 261 8.80 4.80 9.93
C ILE A 261 7.29 4.58 10.02
N VAL A 262 6.82 4.23 11.22
CA VAL A 262 5.38 4.07 11.49
C VAL A 262 4.83 5.39 12.00
N VAL A 263 3.77 5.89 11.35
CA VAL A 263 2.96 7.03 11.82
C VAL A 263 1.93 6.51 12.82
N ARG A 264 1.74 7.23 13.95
CA ARG A 264 0.79 6.86 15.02
C ARG A 264 -0.10 8.03 15.39
#